data_73aa9062f47c923474d41b0488640a33
#
_entry.id   73aa9062f47c923474d41b0488640a33
#
_cell.length_a   1.000
_cell.length_b   1.000
_cell.length_c   1.000
_cell.angle_alpha   90.00
_cell.angle_beta   90.00
_cell.angle_gamma   90.00
#
_symmetry.space_group_name_H-M   'P 1'
#
loop_
_entity.id
_entity.type
_entity.pdbx_description
1 polymer ?
#
loop_
_entity_poly.entity_id
_entity_poly.type
_entity_poly.pdbx_seq_one_letter_code
_entity_poly.pdbx_strand_id
1 'polypeptide(L)'
;MKFYLLLLLVLNVVVPASYAGCKGNISYEDNIIIREDFSINPSQSESYTHQFNDLTCAGANTVSPLNTSDVIVGLYDDTVKLKLKFTWINSSDISLASGKGDFSASYRVDVSPASSGASVNISAGSGNSVYIKDVASLSSATATSRSSAFFALVMCLLSGKAWEPCIASYHNSLAKDGGFYSANLRLTYNRKQTTCKPEDLNIILPDIALSELAVNGKVASKNASENIRLQCDNLFGDRKQTSRKMVTYLSSSDLVVGSSFILRGSVDNGVGFVLENNNQVVNISSVTGQGSATTLWKVDKSGDAVNSNTVNIPIVARYYVYDKSKVKPGNLSATALIYVQYD
;
A
#
# COMPACT_ATOMS: atom_id res chain seq x y z
N MET A 1 19.62 75.91 8.39
CA MET A 1 20.70 75.16 7.77
C MET A 1 20.99 73.77 8.37
N LYS A 2 20.83 73.56 9.70
CA LYS A 2 21.11 72.24 10.30
C LYS A 2 20.09 71.13 10.02
N PHE A 3 18.83 71.48 9.71
CA PHE A 3 17.78 70.52 9.44
C PHE A 3 17.88 69.90 8.04
N TYR A 4 18.35 70.59 7.02
CA TYR A 4 18.56 70.12 5.69
C TYR A 4 19.75 69.13 5.57
N LEU A 5 20.74 69.27 6.42
CA LEU A 5 21.89 68.36 6.43
C LEU A 5 21.55 66.99 7.01
N LEU A 6 20.61 66.96 7.99
CA LEU A 6 20.13 65.72 8.58
C LEU A 6 19.24 64.96 7.60
N LEU A 7 18.42 65.65 6.79
CA LEU A 7 17.55 65.06 5.79
C LEU A 7 18.36 64.44 4.64
N LEU A 8 19.45 65.08 4.24
CA LEU A 8 20.38 64.58 3.23
C LEU A 8 21.19 63.37 3.72
N LEU A 9 21.48 63.28 5.01
CA LEU A 9 22.17 62.13 5.60
C LEU A 9 21.23 60.92 5.74
N VAL A 10 19.94 61.12 5.97
CA VAL A 10 18.94 60.02 6.02
C VAL A 10 18.60 59.52 4.63
N LEU A 11 18.64 60.37 3.60
CA LEU A 11 18.38 59.95 2.21
C LEU A 11 19.54 59.11 1.59
N ASN A 12 20.77 59.22 2.13
CA ASN A 12 21.90 58.42 1.64
C ASN A 12 22.07 57.03 2.29
N VAL A 13 21.21 56.69 3.27
CA VAL A 13 21.24 55.39 3.95
C VAL A 13 20.15 54.42 3.38
N VAL A 14 19.31 54.88 2.45
CA VAL A 14 18.52 53.97 1.65
C VAL A 14 19.43 53.49 0.51
N VAL A 15 20.46 52.73 0.85
CA VAL A 15 21.08 51.82 -0.10
C VAL A 15 19.94 50.92 -0.58
N PRO A 16 19.55 50.96 -1.87
CA PRO A 16 18.64 49.93 -2.37
C PRO A 16 19.35 48.60 -2.07
N ALA A 17 18.76 47.79 -1.23
CA ALA A 17 19.19 46.42 -1.11
C ALA A 17 19.16 45.88 -2.54
N SER A 18 20.33 45.84 -3.18
CA SER A 18 20.48 45.22 -4.48
C SER A 18 20.13 43.76 -4.24
N TYR A 19 18.93 43.40 -4.65
CA TYR A 19 18.52 42.00 -4.64
C TYR A 19 19.52 41.25 -5.52
N ALA A 20 20.48 40.63 -4.89
CA ALA A 20 21.50 39.81 -5.54
C ALA A 20 20.93 38.46 -5.88
N GLY A 21 19.68 38.38 -6.33
CA GLY A 21 19.02 37.18 -6.69
C GLY A 21 19.48 36.66 -8.05
N CYS A 22 19.63 35.36 -8.21
CA CYS A 22 19.72 34.75 -9.53
C CYS A 22 18.32 34.65 -10.12
N LYS A 23 18.16 35.01 -11.38
CA LYS A 23 16.90 34.90 -12.11
C LYS A 23 16.89 33.58 -12.89
N GLY A 24 15.78 32.91 -12.82
CA GLY A 24 15.50 31.69 -13.55
C GLY A 24 14.62 30.74 -12.70
N ASN A 25 13.61 30.19 -13.33
CA ASN A 25 12.80 29.13 -12.73
C ASN A 25 12.93 27.91 -13.64
N ILE A 26 13.64 26.89 -13.16
CA ILE A 26 13.93 25.69 -13.93
C ILE A 26 13.37 24.50 -13.14
N SER A 27 12.59 23.68 -13.82
CA SER A 27 12.03 22.46 -13.23
C SER A 27 12.32 21.26 -14.11
N TYR A 28 12.74 20.18 -13.48
CA TYR A 28 12.96 18.88 -14.14
C TYR A 28 11.85 17.91 -13.79
N GLU A 29 11.68 16.88 -14.63
CA GLU A 29 10.74 15.80 -14.40
C GLU A 29 11.48 14.47 -14.23
N ASP A 30 11.30 13.85 -13.09
CA ASP A 30 11.83 12.54 -12.76
C ASP A 30 10.72 11.50 -12.69
N ASN A 31 11.10 10.23 -12.90
CA ASN A 31 10.16 9.12 -12.83
C ASN A 31 10.75 8.02 -11.95
N ILE A 32 9.95 7.57 -10.98
CA ILE A 32 10.26 6.39 -10.19
C ILE A 32 9.18 5.33 -10.41
N ILE A 33 9.63 4.13 -10.79
CA ILE A 33 8.77 2.96 -10.89
C ILE A 33 9.09 2.06 -9.70
N ILE A 34 8.11 1.85 -8.85
CA ILE A 34 8.27 0.95 -7.72
C ILE A 34 8.28 -0.48 -8.22
N ARG A 35 9.40 -1.16 -7.99
CA ARG A 35 9.68 -2.55 -8.41
C ARG A 35 9.72 -3.50 -7.22
N GLU A 36 9.93 -2.94 -6.04
CA GLU A 36 10.08 -3.71 -4.82
C GLU A 36 8.77 -4.35 -4.38
N ASP A 37 8.89 -5.56 -3.89
CA ASP A 37 7.85 -6.20 -3.11
C ASP A 37 8.01 -5.76 -1.65
N PHE A 38 7.19 -4.80 -1.22
CA PHE A 38 7.26 -4.25 0.13
C PHE A 38 6.89 -5.25 1.24
N SER A 39 6.45 -6.45 0.91
CA SER A 39 6.32 -7.54 1.88
C SER A 39 7.67 -8.15 2.26
N ILE A 40 8.67 -8.00 1.38
CA ILE A 40 10.04 -8.54 1.54
C ILE A 40 11.02 -7.40 1.82
N ASN A 41 11.04 -6.37 0.96
CA ASN A 41 11.93 -5.23 1.05
C ASN A 41 11.16 -4.01 1.59
N PRO A 42 11.53 -3.47 2.76
CA PRO A 42 10.76 -2.41 3.42
C PRO A 42 10.84 -1.05 2.73
N SER A 43 11.77 -0.84 1.80
CA SER A 43 11.94 0.42 1.08
C SER A 43 12.65 0.26 -0.25
N GLN A 44 12.41 1.24 -1.15
CA GLN A 44 13.17 1.44 -2.39
C GLN A 44 13.73 2.85 -2.37
N SER A 45 15.00 3.01 -2.84
CA SER A 45 15.66 4.30 -2.91
C SER A 45 16.19 4.55 -4.32
N GLU A 46 16.00 5.77 -4.84
CA GLU A 46 16.60 6.22 -6.10
C GLU A 46 17.19 7.62 -5.93
N SER A 47 18.21 7.92 -6.74
CA SER A 47 18.90 9.22 -6.73
C SER A 47 18.90 9.84 -8.10
N TYR A 48 18.70 11.16 -8.13
CA TYR A 48 18.64 11.96 -9.35
C TYR A 48 19.62 13.11 -9.27
N THR A 49 20.24 13.46 -10.41
CA THR A 49 21.19 14.57 -10.53
C THR A 49 20.78 15.44 -11.69
N HIS A 50 20.66 16.74 -11.45
CA HIS A 50 20.28 17.72 -12.45
C HIS A 50 21.33 18.81 -12.60
N GLN A 51 21.53 19.27 -13.83
CA GLN A 51 22.34 20.44 -14.17
C GLN A 51 21.42 21.63 -14.42
N PHE A 52 21.51 22.65 -13.56
CA PHE A 52 20.76 23.90 -13.70
C PHE A 52 21.66 24.91 -14.42
N ASN A 53 21.35 25.18 -15.68
CA ASN A 53 22.14 26.01 -16.58
C ASN A 53 21.42 27.34 -16.87
N ASP A 54 22.16 28.28 -17.49
CA ASP A 54 21.63 29.57 -17.96
C ASP A 54 21.04 30.49 -16.87
N LEU A 55 21.56 30.38 -15.66
CA LEU A 55 21.19 31.29 -14.58
C LEU A 55 21.87 32.65 -14.75
N THR A 56 21.15 33.71 -14.43
CA THR A 56 21.70 35.08 -14.42
C THR A 56 21.59 35.67 -13.04
N CYS A 57 22.74 35.87 -12.38
CA CYS A 57 22.83 36.44 -11.04
C CYS A 57 23.24 37.92 -11.10
N ALA A 58 22.49 38.81 -10.48
CA ALA A 58 22.80 40.25 -10.43
C ALA A 58 24.02 40.57 -9.55
N GLY A 59 24.45 39.64 -8.72
CA GLY A 59 25.63 39.71 -7.85
C GLY A 59 26.00 38.29 -7.39
N ALA A 60 27.05 38.17 -6.58
CA ALA A 60 27.35 36.93 -5.91
C ALA A 60 26.15 36.46 -5.08
N ASN A 61 25.70 35.23 -5.25
CA ASN A 61 24.52 34.70 -4.58
C ASN A 61 24.72 33.27 -4.11
N THR A 62 23.85 32.83 -3.24
CA THR A 62 23.83 31.47 -2.70
C THR A 62 22.51 30.81 -3.02
N VAL A 63 22.58 29.63 -3.66
CA VAL A 63 21.44 28.76 -3.88
C VAL A 63 21.41 27.74 -2.74
N SER A 64 20.33 27.69 -2.01
CA SER A 64 20.18 26.80 -0.85
C SER A 64 19.08 25.80 -1.04
N PRO A 65 19.29 24.56 -0.57
CA PRO A 65 18.22 23.57 -0.48
C PRO A 65 17.07 24.04 0.40
N LEU A 66 15.85 23.77 -0.03
CA LEU A 66 14.65 23.97 0.76
C LEU A 66 14.31 22.68 1.51
N ASN A 67 13.88 22.82 2.76
CA ASN A 67 13.41 21.68 3.52
C ASN A 67 12.12 21.15 2.89
N THR A 68 12.11 19.87 2.53
CA THR A 68 10.94 19.16 2.07
C THR A 68 10.38 18.32 3.21
N SER A 69 9.06 18.33 3.37
CA SER A 69 8.37 17.44 4.29
C SER A 69 8.20 16.07 3.63
N ASP A 70 8.15 15.01 4.44
CA ASP A 70 7.71 13.71 3.98
C ASP A 70 6.32 13.83 3.35
N VAL A 71 6.12 13.16 2.21
CA VAL A 71 4.84 13.16 1.49
C VAL A 71 4.25 11.76 1.53
N ILE A 72 2.97 11.66 1.87
CA ILE A 72 2.22 10.41 1.82
C ILE A 72 1.30 10.44 0.61
N VAL A 73 1.53 9.52 -0.32
CA VAL A 73 0.71 9.35 -1.51
C VAL A 73 -0.22 8.16 -1.35
N GLY A 74 -1.46 8.32 -1.83
CA GLY A 74 -2.46 7.27 -1.91
C GLY A 74 -2.65 6.80 -3.35
N LEU A 75 -2.63 5.50 -3.57
CA LEU A 75 -2.87 4.84 -4.85
C LEU A 75 -4.00 3.83 -4.68
N TYR A 76 -4.68 3.47 -5.78
CA TYR A 76 -5.75 2.47 -5.78
C TYR A 76 -6.83 2.77 -4.73
N ASP A 77 -7.43 3.96 -4.81
CA ASP A 77 -8.41 4.49 -3.85
C ASP A 77 -7.88 4.51 -2.41
N ASP A 78 -6.60 4.94 -2.25
CA ASP A 78 -5.86 5.03 -1.00
C ASP A 78 -5.70 3.70 -0.24
N THR A 79 -5.95 2.57 -0.91
CA THR A 79 -5.69 1.23 -0.33
C THR A 79 -4.20 0.91 -0.25
N VAL A 80 -3.40 1.57 -1.07
CA VAL A 80 -1.93 1.55 -1.01
C VAL A 80 -1.46 2.94 -0.63
N LYS A 81 -0.82 3.06 0.53
CA LYS A 81 -0.23 4.31 1.00
C LYS A 81 1.28 4.19 1.05
N LEU A 82 1.96 5.09 0.35
CA LEU A 82 3.41 5.15 0.29
C LEU A 82 3.91 6.44 0.91
N LYS A 83 4.93 6.33 1.75
CA LYS A 83 5.66 7.45 2.31
C LYS A 83 6.90 7.71 1.46
N LEU A 84 7.02 8.92 0.98
CA LEU A 84 8.19 9.42 0.25
C LEU A 84 8.97 10.38 1.15
N LYS A 85 10.26 10.12 1.29
CA LYS A 85 11.20 11.01 1.96
C LYS A 85 12.22 11.50 0.95
N PHE A 86 12.36 12.82 0.84
CA PHE A 86 13.32 13.46 -0.05
C PHE A 86 14.51 13.95 0.76
N THR A 87 15.72 13.70 0.26
CA THR A 87 16.96 14.07 0.93
C THR A 87 17.94 14.63 -0.09
N TRP A 88 18.44 15.85 0.14
CA TRP A 88 19.54 16.38 -0.64
C TRP A 88 20.82 15.59 -0.37
N ILE A 89 21.50 15.15 -1.44
CA ILE A 89 22.76 14.42 -1.32
C ILE A 89 23.90 15.40 -1.04
N ASN A 90 23.86 16.57 -1.67
CA ASN A 90 24.78 17.68 -1.44
C ASN A 90 24.02 18.74 -0.64
N SER A 91 24.08 18.66 0.68
CA SER A 91 23.29 19.49 1.60
C SER A 91 23.86 20.88 1.84
N SER A 92 24.95 21.25 1.18
CA SER A 92 25.60 22.56 1.33
C SER A 92 25.01 23.60 0.39
N ASP A 93 25.02 24.84 0.82
CA ASP A 93 24.75 26.00 -0.02
C ASP A 93 25.69 26.05 -1.22
N ILE A 94 25.13 26.38 -2.39
CA ILE A 94 25.88 26.50 -3.66
C ILE A 94 26.14 27.97 -3.92
N SER A 95 27.40 28.37 -3.92
CA SER A 95 27.78 29.75 -4.20
C SER A 95 27.89 30.00 -5.70
N LEU A 96 27.20 31.02 -6.19
CA LEU A 96 27.25 31.48 -7.59
C LEU A 96 27.85 32.87 -7.67
N ALA A 97 28.75 33.07 -8.65
CA ALA A 97 29.31 34.38 -8.96
C ALA A 97 28.27 35.28 -9.65
N SER A 98 28.56 36.58 -9.74
CA SER A 98 27.77 37.52 -10.54
C SER A 98 27.89 37.16 -12.06
N GLY A 99 26.79 37.32 -12.77
CA GLY A 99 26.70 37.01 -14.21
C GLY A 99 26.01 35.69 -14.51
N LYS A 100 26.39 35.01 -15.57
CA LYS A 100 25.88 33.68 -15.90
C LYS A 100 26.53 32.64 -15.01
N GLY A 101 25.74 31.68 -14.56
CA GLY A 101 26.19 30.59 -13.69
C GLY A 101 25.41 29.32 -13.92
N ASP A 102 26.06 28.21 -13.63
CA ASP A 102 25.51 26.86 -13.71
C ASP A 102 25.81 26.15 -12.40
N PHE A 103 24.94 25.24 -11.98
CA PHE A 103 25.23 24.35 -10.86
C PHE A 103 24.59 22.97 -11.03
N SER A 104 25.14 21.99 -10.34
CA SER A 104 24.61 20.65 -10.24
C SER A 104 24.03 20.40 -8.86
N ALA A 105 22.90 19.75 -8.78
CA ALA A 105 22.31 19.31 -7.52
C ALA A 105 21.75 17.90 -7.62
N SER A 106 21.92 17.15 -6.54
CA SER A 106 21.47 15.76 -6.45
C SER A 106 20.58 15.56 -5.26
N TYR A 107 19.52 14.80 -5.45
CA TYR A 107 18.65 14.38 -4.35
C TYR A 107 18.35 12.88 -4.42
N ARG A 108 17.98 12.32 -3.29
CA ARG A 108 17.51 10.94 -3.15
C ARG A 108 16.06 10.94 -2.70
N VAL A 109 15.28 10.04 -3.27
CA VAL A 109 13.95 9.70 -2.80
C VAL A 109 13.97 8.31 -2.19
N ASP A 110 13.52 8.19 -0.94
CA ASP A 110 13.29 6.93 -0.25
C ASP A 110 11.78 6.69 -0.20
N VAL A 111 11.32 5.56 -0.73
CA VAL A 111 9.90 5.16 -0.78
C VAL A 111 9.70 3.95 0.10
N SER A 112 8.71 4.01 0.98
CA SER A 112 8.33 2.92 1.88
C SER A 112 6.82 2.87 2.07
N PRO A 113 6.23 1.74 2.50
CA PRO A 113 4.85 1.69 2.92
C PRO A 113 4.59 2.66 4.07
N ALA A 114 3.52 3.45 3.98
CA ALA A 114 3.03 4.23 5.10
C ALA A 114 2.11 3.38 5.98
N SER A 115 1.93 3.78 7.25
CA SER A 115 0.95 3.13 8.12
C SER A 115 -0.47 3.26 7.55
N SER A 116 -1.32 2.28 7.79
CA SER A 116 -2.71 2.28 7.29
C SER A 116 -3.53 3.49 7.76
N GLY A 117 -3.23 4.02 8.95
CA GLY A 117 -3.87 5.21 9.52
C GLY A 117 -3.27 6.54 9.06
N ALA A 118 -2.21 6.54 8.24
CA ALA A 118 -1.57 7.77 7.80
C ALA A 118 -2.51 8.61 6.90
N SER A 119 -2.50 9.91 7.10
CA SER A 119 -3.25 10.85 6.26
C SER A 119 -2.55 11.00 4.91
N VAL A 120 -3.31 10.85 3.83
CA VAL A 120 -2.82 11.00 2.45
C VAL A 120 -2.69 12.49 2.13
N ASN A 121 -1.53 12.91 1.62
CA ASN A 121 -1.30 14.29 1.14
C ASN A 121 -1.76 14.44 -0.31
N ILE A 122 -1.49 13.44 -1.15
CA ILE A 122 -1.81 13.43 -2.59
C ILE A 122 -2.41 12.08 -2.94
N SER A 123 -3.62 12.06 -3.50
CA SER A 123 -4.30 10.84 -3.93
C SER A 123 -4.32 10.72 -5.44
N ALA A 124 -4.04 9.53 -5.95
CA ALA A 124 -4.20 9.16 -7.35
C ALA A 124 -5.63 8.66 -7.67
N GLY A 125 -6.55 8.67 -6.68
CA GLY A 125 -7.82 7.96 -6.82
C GLY A 125 -7.59 6.48 -7.11
N SER A 126 -8.35 5.91 -8.05
CA SER A 126 -8.20 4.50 -8.46
C SER A 126 -6.92 4.20 -9.24
N GLY A 127 -6.11 5.22 -9.57
CA GLY A 127 -4.88 5.08 -10.37
C GLY A 127 -3.73 4.45 -9.60
N ASN A 128 -2.72 4.04 -10.38
CA ASN A 128 -1.46 3.45 -9.90
C ASN A 128 -0.29 4.44 -9.99
N SER A 129 -0.54 5.69 -10.38
CA SER A 129 0.50 6.70 -10.59
C SER A 129 0.06 8.04 -10.04
N VAL A 130 1.00 8.77 -9.44
CA VAL A 130 0.81 10.12 -8.93
C VAL A 130 1.92 11.03 -9.43
N TYR A 131 1.58 12.29 -9.68
CA TYR A 131 2.53 13.33 -10.04
C TYR A 131 2.67 14.31 -8.86
N ILE A 132 3.93 14.49 -8.41
CA ILE A 132 4.25 15.31 -7.24
C ILE A 132 5.14 16.45 -7.72
N LYS A 133 4.66 17.67 -7.53
CA LYS A 133 5.41 18.87 -7.93
C LYS A 133 6.44 19.25 -6.87
N ASP A 134 7.56 19.77 -7.35
CA ASP A 134 8.59 20.43 -6.55
C ASP A 134 9.06 19.60 -5.34
N VAL A 135 9.27 18.29 -5.58
CA VAL A 135 9.67 17.31 -4.54
C VAL A 135 11.03 17.59 -3.96
N ALA A 136 11.91 18.19 -4.74
CA ALA A 136 13.23 18.62 -4.33
C ALA A 136 13.45 20.02 -4.90
N SER A 137 13.61 21.01 -4.02
CA SER A 137 13.62 22.40 -4.42
C SER A 137 14.79 23.15 -3.84
N LEU A 138 15.33 24.08 -4.63
CA LEU A 138 16.41 24.99 -4.29
C LEU A 138 15.94 26.42 -4.56
N SER A 139 16.40 27.36 -3.77
CA SER A 139 16.08 28.78 -3.98
C SER A 139 17.28 29.66 -3.75
N SER A 140 17.39 30.71 -4.58
CA SER A 140 18.29 31.81 -4.37
C SER A 140 17.64 32.98 -3.60
N ALA A 141 16.44 32.81 -3.06
CA ALA A 141 15.78 33.77 -2.20
C ALA A 141 16.58 34.02 -0.90
N THR A 142 16.41 35.21 -0.31
CA THR A 142 17.09 35.55 0.94
C THR A 142 16.68 34.63 2.09
N ALA A 143 17.53 34.48 3.11
CA ALA A 143 17.24 33.65 4.28
C ALA A 143 15.94 34.10 4.98
N THR A 144 15.70 35.43 5.03
CA THR A 144 14.49 36.03 5.64
C THR A 144 13.25 35.64 4.84
N SER A 145 13.28 35.74 3.50
CA SER A 145 12.15 35.36 2.64
C SER A 145 11.88 33.86 2.73
N ARG A 146 12.91 33.01 2.76
CA ARG A 146 12.76 31.55 2.96
C ARG A 146 12.07 31.23 4.28
N SER A 147 12.50 31.84 5.39
CA SER A 147 11.89 31.60 6.70
C SER A 147 10.44 32.06 6.76
N SER A 148 10.14 33.25 6.21
CA SER A 148 8.79 33.82 6.16
C SER A 148 7.86 32.94 5.29
N ALA A 149 8.31 32.52 4.12
CA ALA A 149 7.54 31.65 3.24
C ALA A 149 7.27 30.28 3.88
N PHE A 150 8.28 29.71 4.57
CA PHE A 150 8.12 28.44 5.29
C PHE A 150 7.09 28.53 6.41
N PHE A 151 7.12 29.62 7.20
CA PHE A 151 6.11 29.86 8.24
C PHE A 151 4.70 29.96 7.65
N ALA A 152 4.54 30.68 6.53
CA ALA A 152 3.27 30.79 5.83
C ALA A 152 2.77 29.43 5.30
N LEU A 153 3.67 28.57 4.83
CA LEU A 153 3.35 27.17 4.43
C LEU A 153 2.79 26.39 5.61
N VAL A 154 3.49 26.40 6.76
CA VAL A 154 3.05 25.69 7.96
C VAL A 154 1.66 26.17 8.39
N MET A 155 1.42 27.47 8.41
CA MET A 155 0.12 28.06 8.78
C MET A 155 -0.98 27.68 7.77
N CYS A 156 -0.66 27.60 6.47
CA CYS A 156 -1.60 27.14 5.44
C CYS A 156 -2.03 25.69 5.69
N LEU A 157 -1.09 24.81 5.97
CA LEU A 157 -1.37 23.39 6.25
C LEU A 157 -2.17 23.20 7.56
N LEU A 158 -1.81 23.93 8.59
CA LEU A 158 -2.54 23.91 9.87
C LEU A 158 -3.97 24.45 9.76
N SER A 159 -4.25 25.30 8.75
CA SER A 159 -5.62 25.79 8.48
C SER A 159 -6.50 24.75 7.75
N GLY A 160 -6.03 23.52 7.54
CA GLY A 160 -6.77 22.45 6.90
C GLY A 160 -6.89 22.56 5.38
N LYS A 161 -6.10 23.44 4.74
CA LYS A 161 -6.06 23.52 3.28
C LYS A 161 -5.31 22.34 2.68
N ALA A 162 -5.64 21.99 1.44
CA ALA A 162 -4.97 20.93 0.70
C ALA A 162 -3.47 21.25 0.50
N TRP A 163 -2.67 20.20 0.40
CA TRP A 163 -1.22 20.30 0.26
C TRP A 163 -0.79 21.12 -0.96
N GLU A 164 -1.32 20.80 -2.14
CA GLU A 164 -0.90 21.42 -3.40
C GLU A 164 -1.02 22.95 -3.42
N PRO A 165 -2.17 23.57 -3.05
CA PRO A 165 -2.26 25.03 -3.06
C PRO A 165 -1.34 25.71 -2.01
N CYS A 166 -1.06 25.05 -0.89
CA CYS A 166 -0.13 25.58 0.12
C CYS A 166 1.31 25.58 -0.40
N ILE A 167 1.74 24.49 -1.02
CA ILE A 167 3.06 24.37 -1.65
C ILE A 167 3.21 25.35 -2.81
N ALA A 168 2.21 25.46 -3.68
CA ALA A 168 2.23 26.42 -4.79
C ALA A 168 2.39 27.86 -4.29
N SER A 169 1.68 28.24 -3.22
CA SER A 169 1.82 29.57 -2.60
C SER A 169 3.21 29.79 -2.02
N TYR A 170 3.78 28.78 -1.39
CA TYR A 170 5.15 28.80 -0.85
C TYR A 170 6.17 29.04 -1.95
N HIS A 171 6.13 28.25 -3.02
CA HIS A 171 7.05 28.39 -4.16
C HIS A 171 6.90 29.73 -4.87
N ASN A 172 5.68 30.21 -5.08
CA ASN A 172 5.44 31.54 -5.64
C ASN A 172 6.04 32.67 -4.79
N SER A 173 6.00 32.53 -3.46
CA SER A 173 6.61 33.51 -2.57
C SER A 173 8.14 33.54 -2.70
N LEU A 174 8.77 32.39 -2.83
CA LEU A 174 10.22 32.28 -3.03
C LEU A 174 10.65 32.80 -4.41
N ALA A 175 9.89 32.47 -5.46
CA ALA A 175 10.18 32.90 -6.83
C ALA A 175 10.08 34.43 -7.03
N LYS A 176 9.38 35.15 -6.15
CA LYS A 176 9.34 36.62 -6.18
C LYS A 176 10.64 37.28 -5.71
N ASP A 177 11.35 36.65 -4.78
CA ASP A 177 12.58 37.19 -4.19
C ASP A 177 13.85 36.67 -4.89
N GLY A 178 13.78 35.53 -5.56
CA GLY A 178 14.91 34.94 -6.24
C GLY A 178 14.51 33.83 -7.22
N GLY A 179 15.51 33.16 -7.81
CA GLY A 179 15.29 31.99 -8.66
C GLY A 179 14.78 30.81 -7.86
N PHE A 180 13.93 30.01 -8.47
CA PHE A 180 13.40 28.77 -7.94
C PHE A 180 13.75 27.62 -8.89
N TYR A 181 14.36 26.58 -8.34
CA TYR A 181 14.86 25.43 -9.08
C TYR A 181 14.31 24.17 -8.45
N SER A 182 13.69 23.31 -9.22
CA SER A 182 13.01 22.16 -8.65
C SER A 182 13.09 20.93 -9.52
N ALA A 183 12.74 19.79 -8.94
CA ALA A 183 12.38 18.57 -9.65
C ALA A 183 10.95 18.19 -9.29
N ASN A 184 10.21 17.70 -10.28
CA ASN A 184 8.92 17.06 -10.13
C ASN A 184 9.12 15.56 -10.20
N LEU A 185 8.28 14.78 -9.53
CA LEU A 185 8.39 13.33 -9.53
C LEU A 185 7.07 12.70 -9.96
N ARG A 186 7.13 11.85 -10.96
CA ARG A 186 6.06 10.89 -11.26
C ARG A 186 6.39 9.56 -10.60
N LEU A 187 5.56 9.14 -9.66
CA LEU A 187 5.66 7.83 -9.02
C LEU A 187 4.62 6.89 -9.62
N THR A 188 5.05 5.68 -9.99
CA THR A 188 4.17 4.62 -10.47
C THR A 188 4.44 3.34 -9.68
N TYR A 189 3.38 2.72 -9.16
CA TYR A 189 3.45 1.43 -8.48
C TYR A 189 2.48 0.43 -9.09
N ASN A 190 3.03 -0.58 -9.76
CA ASN A 190 2.28 -1.69 -10.33
C ASN A 190 2.26 -2.83 -9.31
N ARG A 191 1.31 -2.79 -8.35
CA ARG A 191 1.20 -3.85 -7.36
C ARG A 191 0.86 -5.19 -8.02
N LYS A 192 1.50 -6.25 -7.53
CA LYS A 192 1.11 -7.62 -7.89
C LYS A 192 -0.25 -7.95 -7.28
N GLN A 193 -1.00 -8.79 -7.97
CA GLN A 193 -2.28 -9.26 -7.44
C GLN A 193 -2.04 -10.26 -6.31
N THR A 194 -2.76 -10.11 -5.21
CA THR A 194 -2.74 -11.05 -4.09
C THR A 194 -3.21 -12.41 -4.55
N THR A 195 -2.50 -13.44 -4.15
CA THR A 195 -2.88 -14.85 -4.36
C THR A 195 -2.81 -15.59 -3.04
N CYS A 196 -3.78 -16.45 -2.76
CA CYS A 196 -3.75 -17.34 -1.61
C CYS A 196 -3.85 -18.79 -2.13
N LYS A 197 -2.90 -19.61 -1.75
CA LYS A 197 -2.83 -21.03 -2.15
C LYS A 197 -3.19 -21.90 -0.97
N PRO A 198 -4.14 -22.84 -1.11
CA PRO A 198 -4.40 -23.82 -0.07
C PRO A 198 -3.25 -24.83 0.01
N GLU A 199 -2.94 -25.25 1.22
CA GLU A 199 -2.08 -26.39 1.49
C GLU A 199 -2.93 -27.67 1.50
N ASP A 200 -2.31 -28.80 1.12
CA ASP A 200 -2.96 -30.09 1.21
C ASP A 200 -3.27 -30.44 2.67
N LEU A 201 -4.44 -30.97 2.92
CA LEU A 201 -4.91 -31.33 4.25
C LEU A 201 -5.38 -32.77 4.29
N ASN A 202 -4.89 -33.56 5.25
CA ASN A 202 -5.35 -34.91 5.51
C ASN A 202 -5.95 -34.98 6.92
N ILE A 203 -7.24 -35.33 7.01
CA ILE A 203 -7.97 -35.45 8.27
C ILE A 203 -8.22 -36.94 8.54
N ILE A 204 -7.65 -37.44 9.62
CA ILE A 204 -7.78 -38.85 10.02
C ILE A 204 -8.78 -38.93 11.17
N LEU A 205 -9.93 -39.58 10.88
CA LEU A 205 -10.93 -39.85 11.90
C LEU A 205 -10.55 -41.10 12.71
N PRO A 206 -10.83 -41.11 14.02
CA PRO A 206 -10.64 -42.32 14.84
C PRO A 206 -11.56 -43.46 14.37
N ASP A 207 -11.12 -44.71 14.55
CA ASP A 207 -11.95 -45.88 14.27
C ASP A 207 -13.28 -45.83 15.02
N ILE A 208 -14.32 -46.32 14.36
CA ILE A 208 -15.69 -46.33 14.87
C ILE A 208 -16.25 -47.73 14.87
N ALA A 209 -16.94 -48.12 15.96
CA ALA A 209 -17.62 -49.40 16.04
C ALA A 209 -18.93 -49.39 15.22
N LEU A 210 -19.30 -50.54 14.63
CA LEU A 210 -20.55 -50.66 13.88
C LEU A 210 -21.79 -50.31 14.74
N SER A 211 -21.75 -50.59 16.02
CA SER A 211 -22.83 -50.22 16.96
C SER A 211 -23.09 -48.72 17.05
N GLU A 212 -22.08 -47.91 16.79
CA GLU A 212 -22.21 -46.42 16.79
C GLU A 212 -22.80 -45.91 15.47
N LEU A 213 -22.88 -46.76 14.42
CA LEU A 213 -23.44 -46.48 13.11
C LEU A 213 -24.86 -46.98 12.90
N ALA A 214 -25.58 -47.35 13.98
CA ALA A 214 -26.89 -47.97 13.94
C ALA A 214 -28.05 -47.06 13.53
N VAL A 215 -27.83 -45.73 13.51
CA VAL A 215 -28.86 -44.71 13.24
C VAL A 215 -28.39 -43.77 12.13
N ASN A 216 -29.30 -43.47 11.18
CA ASN A 216 -29.00 -42.46 10.15
C ASN A 216 -28.76 -41.10 10.77
N GLY A 217 -27.79 -40.39 10.25
CA GLY A 217 -27.45 -39.03 10.70
C GLY A 217 -25.97 -38.84 11.05
N LYS A 218 -25.65 -37.69 11.59
CA LYS A 218 -24.33 -37.30 12.04
C LYS A 218 -23.91 -38.07 13.28
N VAL A 219 -22.75 -38.66 13.30
CA VAL A 219 -22.18 -39.34 14.46
C VAL A 219 -21.43 -38.33 15.32
N ALA A 220 -21.88 -38.16 16.56
CA ALA A 220 -21.30 -37.16 17.48
C ALA A 220 -20.07 -37.66 18.23
N SER A 221 -19.92 -38.97 18.44
CA SER A 221 -18.93 -39.60 19.32
C SER A 221 -17.48 -39.51 18.76
N LYS A 222 -17.32 -39.45 17.44
CA LYS A 222 -16.03 -39.47 16.76
C LYS A 222 -15.89 -38.28 15.83
N ASN A 223 -14.81 -37.52 16.05
CA ASN A 223 -14.47 -36.40 15.18
C ASN A 223 -12.95 -36.19 15.12
N ALA A 224 -12.50 -35.42 14.15
CA ALA A 224 -11.14 -34.91 14.08
C ALA A 224 -11.19 -33.46 13.64
N SER A 225 -10.35 -32.63 14.24
CA SER A 225 -10.27 -31.18 13.99
C SER A 225 -8.91 -30.85 13.39
N GLU A 226 -8.93 -30.10 12.29
CA GLU A 226 -7.74 -29.62 11.61
C GLU A 226 -7.98 -28.20 11.08
N ASN A 227 -6.95 -27.57 10.50
CA ASN A 227 -7.07 -26.28 9.86
C ASN A 227 -6.75 -26.37 8.37
N ILE A 228 -7.64 -25.90 7.52
CA ILE A 228 -7.29 -25.52 6.15
C ILE A 228 -6.38 -24.31 6.26
N ARG A 229 -5.17 -24.41 5.70
CA ARG A 229 -4.20 -23.32 5.66
C ARG A 229 -4.15 -22.74 4.25
N LEU A 230 -4.26 -21.40 4.18
CA LEU A 230 -4.03 -20.66 2.94
C LEU A 230 -2.77 -19.83 3.11
N GLN A 231 -1.79 -20.04 2.24
CA GLN A 231 -0.60 -19.20 2.16
C GLN A 231 -0.85 -18.09 1.16
N CYS A 232 -0.81 -16.84 1.63
CA CYS A 232 -1.11 -15.66 0.81
C CYS A 232 0.16 -14.86 0.49
N ASP A 233 0.31 -14.52 -0.79
CA ASP A 233 1.41 -13.73 -1.34
C ASP A 233 0.91 -12.37 -1.86
N ASN A 234 1.86 -11.44 -2.05
CA ASN A 234 1.61 -10.09 -2.60
C ASN A 234 0.60 -9.28 -1.76
N LEU A 235 0.69 -9.41 -0.44
CA LEU A 235 -0.03 -8.58 0.51
C LEU A 235 0.72 -7.27 0.74
N PHE A 236 0.00 -6.16 0.93
CA PHE A 236 0.59 -4.84 1.10
C PHE A 236 0.46 -4.30 2.53
N GLY A 237 1.54 -3.64 2.99
CA GLY A 237 1.57 -2.88 4.24
C GLY A 237 1.60 -3.73 5.50
N ASP A 238 1.57 -3.03 6.63
CA ASP A 238 1.65 -3.59 7.99
C ASP A 238 0.47 -4.51 8.33
N ARG A 239 -0.72 -4.18 7.83
CA ARG A 239 -1.96 -4.93 8.04
C ARG A 239 -2.17 -6.06 7.03
N LYS A 240 -1.20 -6.32 6.14
CA LYS A 240 -1.33 -7.36 5.12
C LYS A 240 -2.60 -7.21 4.27
N GLN A 241 -2.75 -6.05 3.64
CA GLN A 241 -3.91 -5.72 2.81
C GLN A 241 -3.89 -6.45 1.48
N THR A 242 -5.05 -6.89 1.03
CA THR A 242 -5.22 -7.59 -0.24
C THR A 242 -5.40 -6.62 -1.41
N SER A 243 -5.10 -7.09 -2.63
CA SER A 243 -5.32 -6.30 -3.85
C SER A 243 -6.65 -6.59 -4.54
N ARG A 244 -7.39 -7.60 -4.11
CA ARG A 244 -8.63 -8.06 -4.75
C ARG A 244 -9.51 -8.82 -3.78
N LYS A 245 -10.78 -9.01 -4.15
CA LYS A 245 -11.73 -9.86 -3.45
C LYS A 245 -11.39 -11.34 -3.65
N MET A 246 -11.65 -12.16 -2.64
CA MET A 246 -11.41 -13.60 -2.65
C MET A 246 -12.46 -14.33 -1.84
N VAL A 247 -12.80 -15.55 -2.28
CA VAL A 247 -13.73 -16.42 -1.57
C VAL A 247 -13.16 -17.84 -1.54
N THR A 248 -13.18 -18.50 -0.38
CA THR A 248 -12.74 -19.88 -0.21
C THR A 248 -13.93 -20.77 0.09
N TYR A 249 -14.03 -21.90 -0.63
CA TYR A 249 -15.08 -22.90 -0.49
C TYR A 249 -14.54 -24.29 -0.83
N LEU A 250 -15.35 -25.33 -0.55
CA LEU A 250 -15.04 -26.72 -0.94
C LEU A 250 -15.86 -27.17 -2.14
N SER A 251 -15.26 -28.03 -2.95
CA SER A 251 -15.94 -28.73 -4.06
C SER A 251 -15.57 -30.20 -4.08
N SER A 252 -16.52 -31.06 -4.43
CA SER A 252 -16.29 -32.50 -4.64
C SER A 252 -17.28 -33.06 -5.65
N SER A 253 -16.80 -33.93 -6.53
CA SER A 253 -17.65 -34.76 -7.40
C SER A 253 -18.30 -35.95 -6.66
N ASP A 254 -17.79 -36.29 -5.49
CA ASP A 254 -18.15 -37.49 -4.73
C ASP A 254 -19.09 -37.18 -3.57
N LEU A 255 -20.15 -36.43 -3.85
CA LEU A 255 -21.24 -36.22 -2.90
C LEU A 255 -22.26 -37.37 -2.95
N VAL A 256 -22.88 -37.64 -1.82
CA VAL A 256 -24.06 -38.54 -1.77
C VAL A 256 -25.18 -37.92 -2.61
N VAL A 257 -25.82 -38.72 -3.45
CA VAL A 257 -26.90 -38.26 -4.34
C VAL A 257 -28.00 -37.55 -3.54
N GLY A 258 -28.35 -36.33 -3.95
CA GLY A 258 -29.34 -35.49 -3.27
C GLY A 258 -28.82 -34.75 -2.05
N SER A 259 -27.54 -34.83 -1.73
CA SER A 259 -26.91 -34.07 -0.63
C SER A 259 -25.90 -33.07 -1.16
N SER A 260 -25.85 -31.89 -0.54
CA SER A 260 -24.84 -30.86 -0.78
C SER A 260 -23.72 -30.85 0.28
N PHE A 261 -23.74 -31.74 1.25
CA PHE A 261 -22.85 -31.69 2.40
C PHE A 261 -22.28 -33.04 2.85
N ILE A 262 -22.76 -34.17 2.29
CA ILE A 262 -22.25 -35.50 2.63
C ILE A 262 -21.26 -35.93 1.58
N LEU A 263 -19.99 -36.03 1.92
CA LEU A 263 -18.96 -36.64 1.12
C LEU A 263 -19.17 -38.14 1.16
N ARG A 264 -19.36 -38.75 0.00
CA ARG A 264 -19.49 -40.19 -0.13
C ARG A 264 -18.14 -40.85 0.13
N GLY A 265 -18.14 -41.90 0.91
CA GLY A 265 -16.93 -42.70 1.09
C GLY A 265 -16.49 -43.43 -0.21
N SER A 266 -15.24 -43.84 -0.25
CA SER A 266 -14.65 -44.59 -1.40
C SER A 266 -15.40 -45.87 -1.73
N VAL A 267 -16.22 -46.37 -0.81
CA VAL A 267 -17.11 -47.53 -0.99
C VAL A 267 -18.53 -47.09 -0.57
N ASP A 268 -19.54 -47.47 -1.37
CA ASP A 268 -20.96 -47.25 -1.04
C ASP A 268 -21.41 -48.25 0.03
N ASN A 269 -21.07 -47.96 1.29
CA ASN A 269 -21.43 -48.77 2.45
C ASN A 269 -22.39 -48.03 3.42
N GLY A 270 -23.13 -47.05 2.94
CA GLY A 270 -24.09 -46.29 3.75
C GLY A 270 -23.47 -45.27 4.71
N VAL A 271 -22.15 -45.14 4.71
CA VAL A 271 -21.42 -44.20 5.57
C VAL A 271 -20.59 -43.22 4.72
N GLY A 272 -20.63 -41.96 5.06
CA GLY A 272 -19.83 -40.89 4.46
C GLY A 272 -19.28 -39.96 5.54
N PHE A 273 -18.89 -38.77 5.10
CA PHE A 273 -18.30 -37.76 5.97
C PHE A 273 -19.03 -36.43 5.83
N VAL A 274 -19.12 -35.71 6.93
CA VAL A 274 -19.54 -34.30 6.93
C VAL A 274 -18.42 -33.45 7.51
N LEU A 275 -18.31 -32.25 6.99
CA LEU A 275 -17.37 -31.24 7.49
C LEU A 275 -18.15 -30.13 8.19
N GLU A 276 -17.60 -29.60 9.26
CA GLU A 276 -18.16 -28.49 10.03
C GLU A 276 -17.13 -27.37 10.14
N ASN A 277 -17.59 -26.14 9.97
CA ASN A 277 -16.83 -24.93 10.28
C ASN A 277 -17.66 -24.13 11.29
N ASN A 278 -17.06 -23.71 12.41
CA ASN A 278 -17.73 -22.99 13.47
C ASN A 278 -19.06 -23.66 13.94
N ASN A 279 -19.04 -24.98 14.08
CA ASN A 279 -20.20 -25.84 14.44
C ASN A 279 -21.35 -25.83 13.42
N GLN A 280 -21.13 -25.29 12.22
CA GLN A 280 -22.10 -25.35 11.14
C GLN A 280 -21.65 -26.35 10.07
N VAL A 281 -22.59 -27.14 9.56
CA VAL A 281 -22.31 -28.08 8.46
C VAL A 281 -21.93 -27.29 7.21
N VAL A 282 -20.84 -27.70 6.57
CA VAL A 282 -20.32 -27.09 5.36
C VAL A 282 -21.02 -27.68 4.13
N ASN A 283 -21.71 -26.85 3.36
CA ASN A 283 -22.16 -27.21 2.03
C ASN A 283 -20.99 -27.21 1.05
N ILE A 284 -20.90 -28.23 0.23
CA ILE A 284 -19.82 -28.49 -0.73
C ILE A 284 -20.39 -28.34 -2.13
N SER A 285 -19.70 -27.63 -3.01
CA SER A 285 -20.12 -27.52 -4.41
C SER A 285 -19.91 -28.85 -5.15
N SER A 286 -20.86 -29.24 -5.96
CA SER A 286 -20.71 -30.41 -6.87
C SER A 286 -20.14 -30.05 -8.24
N VAL A 287 -19.88 -28.75 -8.49
CA VAL A 287 -19.41 -28.20 -9.77
C VAL A 287 -18.25 -27.25 -9.55
N THR A 288 -17.55 -26.91 -10.62
CA THR A 288 -16.58 -25.80 -10.61
C THR A 288 -17.32 -24.47 -10.39
N GLY A 289 -17.00 -23.79 -9.32
CA GLY A 289 -17.67 -22.56 -8.91
C GLY A 289 -18.32 -22.70 -7.53
N GLN A 290 -18.49 -21.57 -6.85
CA GLN A 290 -19.00 -21.58 -5.47
C GLN A 290 -20.43 -22.12 -5.38
N GLY A 291 -21.32 -21.71 -6.29
CA GLY A 291 -22.72 -22.11 -6.26
C GLY A 291 -23.36 -21.92 -4.89
N SER A 292 -23.91 -23.02 -4.33
CA SER A 292 -24.51 -23.07 -2.97
C SER A 292 -23.50 -23.48 -1.88
N ALA A 293 -22.21 -23.62 -2.19
CA ALA A 293 -21.20 -23.99 -1.21
C ALA A 293 -21.06 -22.94 -0.09
N THR A 294 -20.77 -23.42 1.09
CA THR A 294 -20.50 -22.55 2.25
C THR A 294 -19.20 -21.77 2.01
N THR A 295 -19.28 -20.46 2.16
CA THR A 295 -18.08 -19.62 2.23
C THR A 295 -17.34 -19.91 3.55
N LEU A 296 -16.15 -20.48 3.44
CA LEU A 296 -15.31 -20.80 4.61
C LEU A 296 -14.51 -19.59 5.07
N TRP A 297 -14.04 -18.80 4.13
CA TRP A 297 -13.30 -17.57 4.35
C TRP A 297 -13.46 -16.64 3.15
N LYS A 298 -13.44 -15.33 3.40
CA LYS A 298 -13.56 -14.33 2.33
C LYS A 298 -12.79 -13.04 2.63
N VAL A 299 -12.47 -12.35 1.56
CA VAL A 299 -12.08 -10.94 1.52
C VAL A 299 -13.10 -10.24 0.64
N ASP A 300 -13.81 -9.25 1.16
CA ASP A 300 -14.95 -8.64 0.47
C ASP A 300 -14.53 -7.63 -0.61
N LYS A 301 -13.38 -6.96 -0.42
CA LYS A 301 -12.88 -5.94 -1.37
C LYS A 301 -11.36 -5.80 -1.32
N SER A 302 -10.82 -5.18 -2.34
CA SER A 302 -9.44 -4.69 -2.33
C SER A 302 -9.20 -3.75 -1.13
N GLY A 303 -8.04 -3.86 -0.49
CA GLY A 303 -7.66 -3.08 0.69
C GLY A 303 -8.07 -3.71 2.03
N ASP A 304 -8.89 -4.75 2.03
CA ASP A 304 -9.21 -5.47 3.26
C ASP A 304 -7.95 -6.16 3.82
N ALA A 305 -7.80 -6.11 5.14
CA ALA A 305 -6.65 -6.67 5.82
C ALA A 305 -6.89 -8.14 6.21
N VAL A 306 -5.89 -8.98 5.97
CA VAL A 306 -5.86 -10.37 6.45
C VAL A 306 -4.98 -10.55 7.68
N ASN A 307 -4.18 -9.53 8.03
CA ASN A 307 -3.32 -9.46 9.22
C ASN A 307 -2.21 -10.53 9.31
N SER A 308 -2.16 -11.49 8.41
CA SER A 308 -1.15 -12.54 8.36
C SER A 308 -0.97 -13.03 6.92
N ASN A 309 0.21 -13.55 6.59
CA ASN A 309 0.45 -14.24 5.33
C ASN A 309 -0.19 -15.64 5.30
N THR A 310 -0.54 -16.18 6.46
CA THR A 310 -1.20 -17.49 6.58
C THR A 310 -2.58 -17.31 7.19
N VAL A 311 -3.61 -17.81 6.50
CA VAL A 311 -4.98 -17.86 6.99
C VAL A 311 -5.27 -19.30 7.43
N ASN A 312 -5.77 -19.45 8.65
CA ASN A 312 -6.16 -20.75 9.22
C ASN A 312 -7.68 -20.80 9.34
N ILE A 313 -8.29 -21.80 8.71
CA ILE A 313 -9.74 -22.00 8.71
C ILE A 313 -10.02 -23.32 9.41
N PRO A 314 -10.63 -23.33 10.61
CA PRO A 314 -10.88 -24.54 11.38
C PRO A 314 -11.92 -25.42 10.67
N ILE A 315 -11.65 -26.71 10.57
CA ILE A 315 -12.56 -27.72 10.03
C ILE A 315 -12.62 -28.91 11.00
N VAL A 316 -13.82 -29.38 11.24
CA VAL A 316 -14.11 -30.61 12.00
C VAL A 316 -14.74 -31.62 11.07
N ALA A 317 -14.14 -32.80 10.94
CA ALA A 317 -14.71 -33.91 10.19
C ALA A 317 -15.44 -34.89 11.13
N ARG A 318 -16.56 -35.42 10.66
CA ARG A 318 -17.33 -36.43 11.35
C ARG A 318 -17.86 -37.49 10.39
N TYR A 319 -18.13 -38.71 10.91
CA TYR A 319 -18.89 -39.73 10.19
C TYR A 319 -20.37 -39.30 10.04
N TYR A 320 -20.98 -39.71 8.93
CA TYR A 320 -22.40 -39.51 8.67
C TYR A 320 -22.99 -40.79 8.07
N VAL A 321 -23.98 -41.37 8.74
CA VAL A 321 -24.72 -42.53 8.22
C VAL A 321 -25.86 -42.03 7.36
N TYR A 322 -25.75 -42.22 6.04
CA TYR A 322 -26.80 -41.83 5.09
C TYR A 322 -27.71 -43.00 4.73
N ASP A 323 -27.26 -44.26 4.89
CA ASP A 323 -28.09 -45.47 4.72
C ASP A 323 -27.60 -46.56 5.67
N LYS A 324 -28.26 -46.72 6.82
CA LYS A 324 -27.92 -47.70 7.85
C LYS A 324 -28.05 -49.16 7.34
N SER A 325 -28.88 -49.42 6.32
CA SER A 325 -29.08 -50.77 5.79
C SER A 325 -27.88 -51.31 5.02
N LYS A 326 -27.02 -50.42 4.58
CA LYS A 326 -25.78 -50.72 3.84
C LYS A 326 -24.53 -50.78 4.70
N VAL A 327 -24.60 -50.43 5.98
CA VAL A 327 -23.42 -50.31 6.83
C VAL A 327 -22.67 -51.64 6.91
N LYS A 328 -21.37 -51.59 6.57
CA LYS A 328 -20.45 -52.73 6.58
C LYS A 328 -19.07 -52.28 7.09
N PRO A 329 -18.29 -53.22 7.69
CA PRO A 329 -16.90 -52.91 8.06
C PRO A 329 -16.06 -52.59 6.82
N GLY A 330 -15.08 -51.72 6.99
CA GLY A 330 -14.12 -51.40 5.95
C GLY A 330 -13.50 -50.02 6.15
N ASN A 331 -12.43 -49.76 5.43
CA ASN A 331 -11.79 -48.46 5.39
C ASN A 331 -12.53 -47.52 4.43
N LEU A 332 -12.74 -46.30 4.84
CA LEU A 332 -13.39 -45.28 4.03
C LEU A 332 -12.47 -44.06 3.88
N SER A 333 -12.45 -43.52 2.69
CA SER A 333 -11.82 -42.22 2.41
C SER A 333 -12.73 -41.39 1.52
N ALA A 334 -12.66 -40.09 1.63
CA ALA A 334 -13.33 -39.14 0.75
C ALA A 334 -12.41 -37.95 0.46
N THR A 335 -12.62 -37.30 -0.69
CA THR A 335 -11.82 -36.18 -1.13
C THR A 335 -12.70 -34.98 -1.44
N ALA A 336 -12.27 -33.80 -1.00
CA ALA A 336 -12.81 -32.52 -1.43
C ALA A 336 -11.67 -31.59 -1.84
N LEU A 337 -11.91 -30.78 -2.87
CA LEU A 337 -10.96 -29.78 -3.35
C LEU A 337 -11.21 -28.45 -2.62
N ILE A 338 -10.14 -27.81 -2.21
CA ILE A 338 -10.20 -26.46 -1.63
C ILE A 338 -10.02 -25.47 -2.77
N TYR A 339 -11.00 -24.62 -2.99
CA TYR A 339 -10.96 -23.57 -4.01
C TYR A 339 -10.80 -22.20 -3.38
N VAL A 340 -9.93 -21.38 -4.00
CA VAL A 340 -9.87 -19.94 -3.78
C VAL A 340 -10.28 -19.27 -5.09
N GLN A 341 -11.45 -18.66 -5.09
CA GLN A 341 -11.98 -17.93 -6.24
C GLN A 341 -11.64 -16.44 -6.08
N TYR A 342 -11.22 -15.82 -7.16
CA TYR A 342 -10.85 -14.41 -7.25
C TYR A 342 -11.80 -13.67 -8.18
N ASP A 343 -11.98 -12.37 -7.94
CA ASP A 343 -12.64 -11.44 -8.88
C ASP A 343 -11.65 -10.94 -9.93
#